data_d575251a6e2ad5a409de86e01b59211a
#
_entry.id   d575251a6e2ad5a409de86e01b59211a
#
_cell.length_a   1.000
_cell.length_b   1.000
_cell.length_c   1.000
_cell.angle_alpha   90.00
_cell.angle_beta   90.00
_cell.angle_gamma   90.00
#
_symmetry.space_group_name_H-M   'P 1'
#
loop_
_entity.id
_entity.type
_entity.pdbx_description
1 polymer ?
#
loop_
_entity_poly.entity_id
_entity_poly.type
_entity_poly.pdbx_seq_one_letter_code
_entity_poly.pdbx_strand_id
1 'polypeptide(L)'
;MTAATTSPLGGSSKEVRKNFVIALGMSFVLLQLLFLGNLSYIYGTQYKDSARFHAFKMLYVDYDGDVVGQSVLDAYEILRGNGYPSLIQSPVSVYPNPKDVKAAVCKGDYWGAVYANPGASSNLSAALATGSGSRKSLTYVWNGARYPTFAQSAIYSSIMTLIQVTKSSYYTRNASNVLATAPLSKNPASLQAFLDPIQATEINIKATQQGTRVLYNTVSMVMPIIQQFFFMMALNGISASFHLYTKLGPNKNGLLRLCVSLAYTFIGSLCMAGYIWAYRESWDVNSNQFTLSWMSIWLYMHINFLIVDILTAFIPLQFLPFCILTWAIINVASTISPFEISPGFYRWGYALPSHELYQVLVQIWSDGCENQLHRALPIMFSWWIACLAIVPFAMRHRCQTALAAEQAASGPIADDKTTASQGGSTDREATPHSRASSTRGIVPQGQRPTAESIRLENLAYGPSYPTPGVRQDEL
;
A
#
# COMPACT_ATOMS: atom_id res chain seq x y z
N MET A 1 -18.31 -27.53 59.17
CA MET A 1 -18.54 -27.68 57.71
C MET A 1 -17.55 -26.76 57.02
N THR A 2 -16.45 -27.34 56.57
CA THR A 2 -15.32 -26.65 55.94
C THR A 2 -15.67 -26.37 54.48
N ALA A 3 -15.80 -25.10 54.14
CA ALA A 3 -15.94 -24.67 52.72
C ALA A 3 -14.57 -24.79 52.02
N ALA A 4 -14.49 -25.70 51.07
CA ALA A 4 -13.33 -25.88 50.25
C ALA A 4 -13.26 -24.72 49.24
N THR A 5 -12.28 -23.85 49.39
CA THR A 5 -11.87 -22.89 48.39
C THR A 5 -11.19 -23.65 47.26
N THR A 6 -11.91 -23.84 46.16
CA THR A 6 -11.35 -24.41 44.92
C THR A 6 -10.46 -23.37 44.27
N SER A 7 -9.14 -23.59 44.34
CA SER A 7 -8.16 -22.86 43.54
C SER A 7 -8.32 -23.21 42.03
N PRO A 8 -8.24 -22.27 41.08
CA PRO A 8 -8.48 -22.49 39.66
C PRO A 8 -7.35 -23.23 38.96
N LEU A 9 -6.36 -23.78 39.64
CA LEU A 9 -5.20 -24.54 39.11
C LEU A 9 -5.29 -26.04 39.36
N GLY A 10 -6.45 -26.60 39.76
CA GLY A 10 -6.66 -27.99 40.08
C GLY A 10 -7.07 -28.90 38.92
N GLY A 11 -6.91 -28.49 37.67
CA GLY A 11 -7.12 -29.38 36.53
C GLY A 11 -6.08 -30.50 36.51
N SER A 12 -6.54 -31.77 36.32
CA SER A 12 -5.63 -32.89 36.09
C SER A 12 -4.61 -32.51 35.01
N SER A 13 -3.33 -32.84 35.17
CA SER A 13 -2.26 -32.62 34.16
C SER A 13 -2.69 -33.01 32.73
N LYS A 14 -3.59 -33.98 32.61
CA LYS A 14 -4.19 -34.42 31.33
C LYS A 14 -5.16 -33.37 30.76
N GLU A 15 -5.97 -32.69 31.57
CA GLU A 15 -6.91 -31.66 31.13
C GLU A 15 -6.17 -30.40 30.68
N VAL A 16 -5.16 -29.97 31.44
CA VAL A 16 -4.30 -28.83 31.03
C VAL A 16 -3.64 -29.11 29.70
N ARG A 17 -3.08 -30.30 29.50
CA ARG A 17 -2.45 -30.74 28.24
C ARG A 17 -3.46 -30.78 27.10
N LYS A 18 -4.67 -31.31 27.32
CA LYS A 18 -5.74 -31.37 26.35
C LYS A 18 -6.15 -29.94 25.90
N ASN A 19 -6.42 -29.07 26.85
CA ASN A 19 -6.82 -27.68 26.57
C ASN A 19 -5.72 -26.89 25.85
N PHE A 20 -4.45 -27.13 26.21
CA PHE A 20 -3.30 -26.55 25.50
C PHE A 20 -3.24 -27.00 24.04
N VAL A 21 -3.38 -28.30 23.78
CA VAL A 21 -3.36 -28.85 22.40
C VAL A 21 -4.54 -28.33 21.58
N ILE A 22 -5.73 -28.22 22.17
CA ILE A 22 -6.90 -27.66 21.50
C ILE A 22 -6.69 -26.19 21.16
N ALA A 23 -6.20 -25.39 22.12
CA ALA A 23 -5.92 -23.97 21.90
C ALA A 23 -4.84 -23.75 20.84
N LEU A 24 -3.77 -24.54 20.87
CA LEU A 24 -2.71 -24.52 19.87
C LEU A 24 -3.24 -24.89 18.48
N GLY A 25 -4.03 -25.97 18.40
CA GLY A 25 -4.64 -26.41 17.15
C GLY A 25 -5.61 -25.37 16.57
N MET A 26 -6.44 -24.76 17.42
CA MET A 26 -7.35 -23.69 16.99
C MET A 26 -6.58 -22.48 16.48
N SER A 27 -5.55 -22.02 17.18
CA SER A 27 -4.69 -20.92 16.75
C SER A 27 -4.00 -21.22 15.42
N PHE A 28 -3.48 -22.45 15.25
CA PHE A 28 -2.90 -22.89 13.99
C PHE A 28 -3.90 -22.80 12.82
N VAL A 29 -5.10 -23.38 13.00
CA VAL A 29 -6.13 -23.35 11.94
C VAL A 29 -6.55 -21.94 11.61
N LEU A 30 -6.81 -21.09 12.61
CA LEU A 30 -7.21 -19.69 12.38
C LEU A 30 -6.13 -18.90 11.64
N LEU A 31 -4.85 -19.10 11.97
CA LEU A 31 -3.73 -18.48 11.25
C LEU A 31 -3.68 -18.95 9.79
N GLN A 32 -3.80 -20.26 9.54
CA GLN A 32 -3.79 -20.78 8.17
C GLN A 32 -4.95 -20.20 7.35
N LEU A 33 -6.16 -20.13 7.92
CA LEU A 33 -7.33 -19.52 7.25
C LEU A 33 -7.13 -18.03 6.99
N LEU A 34 -6.54 -17.28 7.92
CA LEU A 34 -6.22 -15.87 7.73
C LEU A 34 -5.25 -15.67 6.55
N PHE A 35 -4.13 -16.42 6.53
CA PHE A 35 -3.16 -16.30 5.46
C PHE A 35 -3.71 -16.80 4.14
N LEU A 36 -4.47 -17.90 4.13
CA LEU A 36 -5.16 -18.40 2.94
C LEU A 36 -6.11 -17.33 2.36
N GLY A 37 -6.91 -16.67 3.20
CA GLY A 37 -7.81 -15.60 2.78
C GLY A 37 -7.07 -14.39 2.21
N ASN A 38 -6.07 -13.88 2.93
CA ASN A 38 -5.30 -12.71 2.52
C ASN A 38 -4.48 -12.98 1.24
N LEU A 39 -3.81 -14.14 1.14
CA LEU A 39 -3.04 -14.48 -0.04
C LEU A 39 -3.95 -14.77 -1.24
N SER A 40 -5.06 -15.47 -1.04
CA SER A 40 -6.05 -15.67 -2.10
C SER A 40 -6.62 -14.34 -2.62
N TYR A 41 -6.79 -13.36 -1.73
CA TYR A 41 -7.24 -12.04 -2.12
C TYR A 41 -6.22 -11.33 -3.01
N ILE A 42 -4.94 -11.23 -2.59
CA ILE A 42 -3.92 -10.51 -3.36
C ILE A 42 -3.58 -11.24 -4.68
N TYR A 43 -3.45 -12.57 -4.67
CA TYR A 43 -3.19 -13.32 -5.90
C TYR A 43 -4.39 -13.27 -6.86
N GLY A 44 -5.60 -13.24 -6.31
CA GLY A 44 -6.82 -13.14 -7.08
C GLY A 44 -6.96 -11.84 -7.88
N THR A 45 -6.36 -10.72 -7.44
CA THR A 45 -6.38 -9.46 -8.21
C THR A 45 -5.69 -9.60 -9.56
N GLN A 46 -4.67 -10.44 -9.66
CA GLN A 46 -3.86 -10.65 -10.86
C GLN A 46 -4.20 -11.97 -11.59
N TYR A 47 -5.23 -12.70 -11.11
CA TYR A 47 -5.59 -13.97 -11.73
C TYR A 47 -6.00 -13.79 -13.19
N LYS A 48 -5.27 -14.41 -14.13
CA LYS A 48 -5.46 -14.32 -15.58
C LYS A 48 -5.49 -12.87 -16.10
N ASP A 49 -4.66 -11.98 -15.56
CA ASP A 49 -4.57 -10.57 -15.95
C ASP A 49 -4.24 -10.41 -17.44
N SER A 50 -3.28 -11.19 -17.96
CA SER A 50 -2.88 -11.17 -19.37
C SER A 50 -4.03 -11.53 -20.32
N ALA A 51 -4.94 -12.41 -19.91
CA ALA A 51 -6.14 -12.71 -20.70
C ALA A 51 -7.17 -11.56 -20.74
N ARG A 52 -6.94 -10.49 -19.97
CA ARG A 52 -7.78 -9.28 -19.93
C ARG A 52 -7.08 -8.04 -20.48
N PHE A 53 -5.95 -8.19 -21.15
CA PHE A 53 -5.24 -7.05 -21.74
C PHE A 53 -6.07 -6.30 -22.78
N HIS A 54 -7.08 -6.94 -23.38
CA HIS A 54 -8.05 -6.26 -24.26
C HIS A 54 -8.84 -5.13 -23.53
N ALA A 55 -8.85 -5.09 -22.20
CA ALA A 55 -9.44 -4.00 -21.43
C ALA A 55 -8.60 -2.70 -21.49
N PHE A 56 -7.29 -2.81 -21.78
CA PHE A 56 -6.47 -1.65 -22.07
C PHE A 56 -6.81 -1.11 -23.45
N LYS A 57 -7.14 0.17 -23.52
CA LYS A 57 -7.47 0.86 -24.77
C LYS A 57 -6.23 1.60 -25.28
N MET A 58 -5.86 1.38 -26.54
CA MET A 58 -4.86 2.15 -27.26
C MET A 58 -5.53 2.92 -28.39
N LEU A 59 -5.16 4.18 -28.55
CA LEU A 59 -5.66 5.03 -29.65
C LEU A 59 -4.85 4.81 -30.89
N TYR A 60 -5.50 4.71 -32.03
CA TYR A 60 -4.88 4.76 -33.34
C TYR A 60 -5.45 5.92 -34.20
N VAL A 61 -4.57 6.73 -34.76
CA VAL A 61 -4.95 7.80 -35.69
C VAL A 61 -4.08 7.70 -36.97
N ASP A 62 -4.73 7.65 -38.10
CA ASP A 62 -4.05 7.58 -39.39
C ASP A 62 -3.99 8.95 -40.06
N TYR A 63 -2.82 9.63 -39.97
CA TYR A 63 -2.60 10.91 -40.67
C TYR A 63 -2.00 10.70 -42.06
N ASP A 64 -1.62 9.46 -42.41
CA ASP A 64 -1.05 9.11 -43.70
C ASP A 64 -2.13 8.81 -44.76
N GLY A 65 -3.13 8.04 -44.37
CA GLY A 65 -4.26 7.64 -45.20
C GLY A 65 -3.90 6.67 -46.34
N ASP A 66 -2.69 6.12 -46.34
CA ASP A 66 -2.16 5.26 -47.45
C ASP A 66 -1.59 3.96 -46.87
N VAL A 67 -0.69 3.30 -47.60
CA VAL A 67 -0.22 1.93 -47.35
C VAL A 67 0.37 1.71 -45.96
N VAL A 68 1.06 2.69 -45.39
CA VAL A 68 1.59 2.57 -44.04
C VAL A 68 0.45 2.52 -43.02
N GLY A 69 -0.51 3.44 -43.12
CA GLY A 69 -1.68 3.49 -42.24
C GLY A 69 -2.51 2.21 -42.29
N GLN A 70 -2.76 1.71 -43.51
CA GLN A 70 -3.46 0.44 -43.75
C GLN A 70 -2.72 -0.77 -43.16
N SER A 71 -1.38 -0.79 -43.26
CA SER A 71 -0.56 -1.88 -42.70
C SER A 71 -0.63 -1.99 -41.19
N VAL A 72 -0.90 -0.88 -40.44
CA VAL A 72 -1.15 -0.90 -38.98
C VAL A 72 -2.47 -1.59 -38.68
N LEU A 73 -3.50 -1.32 -39.48
CA LEU A 73 -4.81 -1.96 -39.28
C LEU A 73 -4.76 -3.46 -39.59
N ASP A 74 -4.10 -3.84 -40.67
CA ASP A 74 -3.88 -5.26 -41.00
C ASP A 74 -3.11 -5.98 -39.92
N ALA A 75 -2.09 -5.33 -39.34
CA ALA A 75 -1.30 -5.87 -38.25
C ALA A 75 -2.17 -6.06 -36.98
N TYR A 76 -3.04 -5.10 -36.69
CA TYR A 76 -3.94 -5.22 -35.54
C TYR A 76 -4.97 -6.35 -35.69
N GLU A 77 -5.51 -6.57 -36.89
CA GLU A 77 -6.43 -7.69 -37.15
C GLU A 77 -5.75 -9.06 -36.93
N ILE A 78 -4.43 -9.16 -37.14
CA ILE A 78 -3.66 -10.37 -36.81
C ILE A 78 -3.47 -10.53 -35.31
N LEU A 79 -3.26 -9.41 -34.55
CA LEU A 79 -2.94 -9.42 -33.13
C LEU A 79 -4.17 -9.41 -32.24
N ARG A 80 -5.33 -9.03 -32.79
CA ARG A 80 -6.57 -8.85 -32.06
C ARG A 80 -6.97 -10.08 -31.28
N GLY A 81 -7.16 -9.92 -29.94
CA GLY A 81 -7.54 -11.01 -29.05
C GLY A 81 -7.55 -10.60 -27.59
N ASN A 82 -7.94 -11.51 -26.72
CA ASN A 82 -8.07 -11.24 -25.28
C ASN A 82 -6.74 -10.85 -24.60
N GLY A 83 -5.63 -11.38 -25.09
CA GLY A 83 -4.29 -11.10 -24.57
C GLY A 83 -3.61 -9.88 -25.19
N TYR A 84 -4.30 -9.09 -26.00
CA TYR A 84 -3.77 -7.92 -26.65
C TYR A 84 -4.65 -6.68 -26.39
N PRO A 85 -4.05 -5.48 -26.14
CA PRO A 85 -4.82 -4.26 -25.93
C PRO A 85 -5.73 -3.93 -27.11
N SER A 86 -6.92 -3.41 -26.81
CA SER A 86 -7.87 -2.97 -27.84
C SER A 86 -7.38 -1.70 -28.52
N LEU A 87 -7.15 -1.76 -29.83
CA LEU A 87 -6.79 -0.61 -30.64
C LEU A 87 -8.07 0.08 -31.12
N ILE A 88 -8.26 1.32 -30.71
CA ILE A 88 -9.43 2.14 -31.07
C ILE A 88 -9.02 3.11 -32.17
N GLN A 89 -9.43 2.84 -33.39
CA GLN A 89 -9.22 3.78 -34.49
C GLN A 89 -10.15 4.98 -34.33
N SER A 90 -9.56 6.18 -34.44
CA SER A 90 -10.31 7.44 -34.44
C SER A 90 -9.95 8.27 -35.68
N PRO A 91 -10.93 8.97 -36.25
CA PRO A 91 -10.69 9.78 -37.43
C PRO A 91 -9.84 11.02 -37.09
N VAL A 92 -9.11 11.53 -38.07
CA VAL A 92 -8.29 12.75 -37.95
C VAL A 92 -9.12 13.97 -37.53
N SER A 93 -10.42 14.00 -37.85
CA SER A 93 -11.31 15.07 -37.41
C SER A 93 -11.47 15.19 -35.90
N VAL A 94 -11.33 14.10 -35.14
CA VAL A 94 -11.40 14.08 -33.66
C VAL A 94 -10.06 14.48 -33.04
N TYR A 95 -8.98 14.05 -33.67
CA TYR A 95 -7.62 14.36 -33.24
C TYR A 95 -6.85 14.98 -34.41
N PRO A 96 -7.06 16.26 -34.71
CA PRO A 96 -6.50 16.89 -35.91
C PRO A 96 -4.97 17.04 -35.85
N ASN A 97 -4.38 17.04 -34.65
CA ASN A 97 -2.93 17.18 -34.49
C ASN A 97 -2.35 16.04 -33.65
N PRO A 98 -1.09 15.66 -33.88
CA PRO A 98 -0.37 14.71 -33.00
C PRO A 98 -0.31 15.12 -31.53
N LYS A 99 -0.38 16.42 -31.23
CA LYS A 99 -0.46 16.94 -29.85
C LYS A 99 -1.75 16.52 -29.15
N ASP A 100 -2.86 16.39 -29.87
CA ASP A 100 -4.16 16.00 -29.33
C ASP A 100 -4.13 14.52 -28.95
N VAL A 101 -3.44 13.68 -29.72
CA VAL A 101 -3.18 12.27 -29.42
C VAL A 101 -2.37 12.13 -28.12
N LYS A 102 -1.28 12.92 -27.97
CA LYS A 102 -0.51 12.97 -26.74
C LYS A 102 -1.36 13.43 -25.56
N ALA A 103 -2.19 14.44 -25.76
CA ALA A 103 -3.10 14.96 -24.71
C ALA A 103 -4.13 13.92 -24.28
N ALA A 104 -4.67 13.10 -25.20
CA ALA A 104 -5.61 12.03 -24.86
C ALA A 104 -4.97 10.93 -23.99
N VAL A 105 -3.72 10.56 -24.28
CA VAL A 105 -2.95 9.62 -23.44
C VAL A 105 -2.62 10.27 -22.09
N CYS A 106 -2.20 11.53 -22.08
CA CYS A 106 -1.92 12.28 -20.85
C CYS A 106 -3.18 12.42 -19.96
N LYS A 107 -4.35 12.63 -20.55
CA LYS A 107 -5.61 12.70 -19.80
C LYS A 107 -6.02 11.36 -19.17
N GLY A 108 -5.47 10.25 -19.68
CA GLY A 108 -5.80 8.90 -19.20
C GLY A 108 -6.96 8.23 -19.94
N ASP A 109 -7.46 8.83 -21.03
CA ASP A 109 -8.51 8.25 -21.86
C ASP A 109 -8.01 6.93 -22.52
N TYR A 110 -6.72 6.86 -22.80
CA TYR A 110 -6.03 5.71 -23.39
C TYR A 110 -4.74 5.38 -22.63
N TRP A 111 -4.35 4.12 -22.62
CA TRP A 111 -3.10 3.65 -22.02
C TRP A 111 -1.87 3.92 -22.89
N GLY A 112 -2.09 4.02 -24.19
CA GLY A 112 -1.10 4.37 -25.17
C GLY A 112 -1.76 4.78 -26.48
N ALA A 113 -0.97 5.28 -27.40
CA ALA A 113 -1.43 5.63 -28.74
C ALA A 113 -0.36 5.31 -29.78
N VAL A 114 -0.80 5.03 -30.98
CA VAL A 114 0.04 4.93 -32.18
C VAL A 114 -0.59 5.78 -33.25
N TYR A 115 0.19 6.49 -34.03
CA TYR A 115 -0.31 7.18 -35.22
C TYR A 115 0.66 7.07 -36.41
N ALA A 116 0.11 6.93 -37.59
CA ALA A 116 0.87 7.06 -38.82
C ALA A 116 1.19 8.53 -39.05
N ASN A 117 2.46 8.85 -39.30
CA ASN A 117 2.89 10.23 -39.49
C ASN A 117 2.35 10.77 -40.83
N PRO A 118 2.01 12.07 -40.92
CA PRO A 118 1.58 12.66 -42.20
C PRO A 118 2.60 12.41 -43.31
N GLY A 119 2.14 11.87 -44.45
CA GLY A 119 2.98 11.58 -45.61
C GLY A 119 3.99 10.44 -45.38
N ALA A 120 3.76 9.53 -44.41
CA ALA A 120 4.64 8.42 -44.13
C ALA A 120 4.86 7.52 -45.33
N SER A 121 3.83 7.18 -46.11
CA SER A 121 3.89 6.36 -47.31
C SER A 121 4.66 7.04 -48.41
N SER A 122 4.47 8.33 -48.65
CA SER A 122 5.22 9.09 -49.67
C SER A 122 6.71 9.20 -49.33
N ASN A 123 7.04 9.46 -48.05
CA ASN A 123 8.43 9.49 -47.56
C ASN A 123 9.11 8.13 -47.67
N LEU A 124 8.41 7.05 -47.35
CA LEU A 124 8.90 5.70 -47.50
C LEU A 124 9.14 5.36 -49.00
N SER A 125 8.22 5.72 -49.87
CA SER A 125 8.37 5.53 -51.30
C SER A 125 9.59 6.29 -51.84
N ALA A 126 9.84 7.52 -51.41
CA ALA A 126 11.02 8.30 -51.74
C ALA A 126 12.30 7.62 -51.22
N ALA A 127 12.29 7.11 -49.99
CA ALA A 127 13.44 6.37 -49.45
C ALA A 127 13.74 5.10 -50.21
N LEU A 128 12.74 4.39 -50.71
CA LEU A 128 12.89 3.19 -51.54
C LEU A 128 13.39 3.51 -52.94
N ALA A 129 12.93 4.62 -53.55
CA ALA A 129 13.30 5.02 -54.90
C ALA A 129 14.69 5.65 -54.99
N THR A 130 15.02 6.55 -54.07
CA THR A 130 16.23 7.40 -54.16
C THR A 130 17.23 7.16 -53.02
N GLY A 131 16.85 6.41 -52.01
CA GLY A 131 17.60 6.29 -50.74
C GLY A 131 17.50 7.54 -49.83
N SER A 132 16.76 8.58 -50.26
CA SER A 132 16.56 9.80 -49.51
C SER A 132 15.10 9.90 -49.03
N GLY A 133 14.86 9.91 -47.74
CA GLY A 133 13.52 9.98 -47.15
C GLY A 133 13.50 9.49 -45.72
N SER A 134 12.52 9.95 -44.98
CA SER A 134 12.34 9.51 -43.57
C SER A 134 11.66 8.14 -43.53
N ARG A 135 12.23 7.21 -42.79
CA ARG A 135 11.63 5.91 -42.46
C ARG A 135 10.87 5.95 -41.12
N LYS A 136 10.87 7.12 -40.43
CA LYS A 136 10.07 7.34 -39.21
C LYS A 136 8.61 7.49 -39.58
N SER A 137 7.99 6.37 -39.90
CA SER A 137 6.64 6.29 -40.44
C SER A 137 5.55 6.33 -39.35
N LEU A 138 5.87 5.84 -38.16
CA LEU A 138 4.97 5.78 -37.03
C LEU A 138 5.49 6.61 -35.85
N THR A 139 4.58 7.06 -35.01
CA THR A 139 4.92 7.59 -33.71
C THR A 139 4.01 6.92 -32.68
N TYR A 140 4.57 6.57 -31.53
CA TYR A 140 3.79 6.01 -30.42
C TYR A 140 3.99 6.82 -29.16
N VAL A 141 2.91 6.87 -28.35
CA VAL A 141 2.82 7.65 -27.12
C VAL A 141 2.38 6.72 -25.98
N TRP A 142 3.03 6.81 -24.84
CA TRP A 142 2.67 6.07 -23.65
C TRP A 142 3.15 6.82 -22.39
N ASN A 143 2.65 6.42 -21.19
CA ASN A 143 3.07 7.03 -19.92
C ASN A 143 3.76 5.98 -19.04
N GLY A 144 5.09 6.04 -18.94
CA GLY A 144 5.88 5.11 -18.13
C GLY A 144 5.67 5.24 -16.63
N ALA A 145 5.11 6.34 -16.13
CA ALA A 145 4.81 6.52 -14.69
C ALA A 145 3.50 5.85 -14.26
N ARG A 146 2.58 5.59 -15.20
CA ARG A 146 1.30 4.94 -14.90
C ARG A 146 1.49 3.43 -14.77
N TYR A 147 1.49 2.89 -13.55
CA TYR A 147 1.75 1.48 -13.28
C TYR A 147 2.99 0.95 -14.04
N PRO A 148 4.21 1.35 -13.66
CA PRO A 148 5.42 1.18 -14.48
C PRO A 148 5.64 -0.24 -15.01
N THR A 149 5.33 -1.26 -14.20
CA THR A 149 5.44 -2.66 -14.60
C THR A 149 4.48 -3.01 -15.74
N PHE A 150 3.21 -2.61 -15.62
CA PHE A 150 2.20 -2.87 -16.66
C PHE A 150 2.36 -1.98 -17.88
N ALA A 151 2.74 -0.71 -17.69
CA ALA A 151 3.05 0.19 -18.79
C ALA A 151 4.17 -0.39 -19.66
N GLN A 152 5.22 -0.96 -19.05
CA GLN A 152 6.33 -1.57 -19.77
C GLN A 152 5.96 -2.93 -20.37
N SER A 153 5.37 -3.85 -19.59
CA SER A 153 5.16 -5.23 -20.02
C SER A 153 3.93 -5.43 -20.90
N ALA A 154 2.87 -4.67 -20.70
CA ALA A 154 1.63 -4.81 -21.47
C ALA A 154 1.53 -3.75 -22.57
N ILE A 155 1.74 -2.46 -22.28
CA ILE A 155 1.49 -1.39 -23.26
C ILE A 155 2.67 -1.23 -24.20
N TYR A 156 3.86 -0.92 -23.68
CA TYR A 156 5.05 -0.74 -24.52
C TYR A 156 5.38 -2.00 -25.33
N SER A 157 5.35 -3.18 -24.70
CA SER A 157 5.61 -4.45 -25.39
C SER A 157 4.59 -4.73 -26.51
N SER A 158 3.31 -4.44 -26.27
CA SER A 158 2.26 -4.59 -27.29
C SER A 158 2.46 -3.59 -28.43
N ILE A 159 2.84 -2.35 -28.15
CA ILE A 159 3.16 -1.36 -29.20
C ILE A 159 4.34 -1.85 -30.06
N MET A 160 5.41 -2.36 -29.42
CA MET A 160 6.55 -2.91 -30.17
C MET A 160 6.14 -4.09 -31.05
N THR A 161 5.30 -4.98 -30.55
CA THR A 161 4.74 -6.10 -31.32
C THR A 161 3.90 -5.58 -32.48
N LEU A 162 3.06 -4.59 -32.29
CA LEU A 162 2.27 -3.96 -33.36
C LEU A 162 3.18 -3.43 -34.49
N ILE A 163 4.23 -2.69 -34.11
CA ILE A 163 5.18 -2.14 -35.09
C ILE A 163 5.87 -3.25 -35.88
N GLN A 164 6.28 -4.34 -35.23
CA GLN A 164 6.92 -5.47 -35.94
C GLN A 164 5.95 -6.18 -36.90
N VAL A 165 4.70 -6.42 -36.45
CA VAL A 165 3.68 -7.03 -37.31
C VAL A 165 3.27 -6.08 -38.44
N THR A 166 3.26 -4.75 -38.18
CA THR A 166 3.03 -3.74 -39.22
C THR A 166 4.10 -3.82 -40.35
N LYS A 167 5.36 -4.02 -39.99
CA LYS A 167 6.42 -4.27 -41.02
C LYS A 167 6.11 -5.50 -41.88
N SER A 168 5.69 -6.59 -41.22
CA SER A 168 5.32 -7.82 -41.94
C SER A 168 4.09 -7.61 -42.81
N SER A 169 3.07 -6.92 -42.36
CA SER A 169 1.86 -6.59 -43.12
C SER A 169 2.19 -5.69 -44.32
N TYR A 170 3.09 -4.72 -44.14
CA TYR A 170 3.59 -3.88 -45.23
C TYR A 170 4.28 -4.71 -46.35
N TYR A 171 5.14 -5.67 -45.96
CA TYR A 171 5.77 -6.55 -46.96
C TYR A 171 4.72 -7.40 -47.68
N THR A 172 3.79 -7.99 -46.99
CA THR A 172 2.74 -8.80 -47.62
C THR A 172 1.95 -7.98 -48.63
N ARG A 173 1.69 -6.70 -48.31
CA ARG A 173 0.90 -5.81 -49.20
C ARG A 173 1.70 -5.23 -50.37
N ASN A 174 2.98 -4.89 -50.17
CA ASN A 174 3.71 -4.00 -51.05
C ASN A 174 5.08 -4.53 -51.55
N ALA A 175 5.60 -5.67 -51.06
CA ALA A 175 6.95 -6.13 -51.36
C ALA A 175 7.13 -6.39 -52.87
N SER A 176 6.16 -7.04 -53.56
CA SER A 176 6.24 -7.32 -54.99
C SER A 176 6.34 -6.05 -55.84
N ASN A 177 5.59 -5.02 -55.49
CA ASN A 177 5.62 -3.72 -56.15
C ASN A 177 6.98 -3.03 -55.93
N VAL A 178 7.49 -3.02 -54.71
CA VAL A 178 8.80 -2.44 -54.38
C VAL A 178 9.95 -3.19 -55.12
N LEU A 179 9.93 -4.51 -55.12
CA LEU A 179 10.93 -5.31 -55.82
C LEU A 179 10.94 -5.07 -57.35
N ALA A 180 9.78 -4.77 -57.91
CA ALA A 180 9.67 -4.49 -59.35
C ALA A 180 10.11 -3.04 -59.73
N THR A 181 9.98 -2.09 -58.81
CA THR A 181 10.14 -0.66 -59.14
C THR A 181 11.36 0.01 -58.50
N ALA A 182 11.82 -0.45 -57.35
CA ALA A 182 12.90 0.20 -56.58
C ALA A 182 14.30 -0.29 -57.04
N PRO A 183 15.31 0.59 -57.11
CA PRO A 183 16.67 0.26 -57.53
C PRO A 183 17.49 -0.40 -56.42
N LEU A 184 16.97 -1.43 -55.76
CA LEU A 184 17.54 -2.05 -54.55
C LEU A 184 18.96 -2.59 -54.75
N SER A 185 19.27 -3.14 -55.91
CA SER A 185 20.59 -3.68 -56.22
C SER A 185 21.65 -2.60 -56.52
N LYS A 186 21.20 -1.37 -56.83
CA LYS A 186 22.09 -0.27 -57.26
C LYS A 186 22.29 0.79 -56.17
N ASN A 187 21.41 0.84 -55.19
CA ASN A 187 21.44 1.85 -54.11
C ASN A 187 21.38 1.18 -52.73
N PRO A 188 22.49 1.17 -51.97
CA PRO A 188 22.51 0.58 -50.63
C PRO A 188 21.52 1.22 -49.66
N ALA A 189 21.24 2.53 -49.80
CA ALA A 189 20.28 3.22 -48.95
C ALA A 189 18.83 2.79 -49.22
N SER A 190 18.48 2.55 -50.51
CA SER A 190 17.20 1.99 -50.93
C SER A 190 17.03 0.56 -50.42
N LEU A 191 18.09 -0.25 -50.47
CA LEU A 191 18.09 -1.60 -49.92
C LEU A 191 17.88 -1.56 -48.38
N GLN A 192 18.56 -0.66 -47.67
CA GLN A 192 18.37 -0.49 -46.25
C GLN A 192 16.94 -0.02 -45.91
N ALA A 193 16.35 0.86 -46.71
CA ALA A 193 14.97 1.27 -46.58
C ALA A 193 13.99 0.10 -46.81
N PHE A 194 14.31 -0.81 -47.71
CA PHE A 194 13.51 -2.02 -47.90
C PHE A 194 13.65 -3.01 -46.77
N LEU A 195 14.84 -3.21 -46.20
CA LEU A 195 15.07 -4.15 -45.10
C LEU A 195 14.44 -3.67 -43.77
N ASP A 196 14.29 -2.36 -43.56
CA ASP A 196 13.65 -1.78 -42.38
C ASP A 196 12.74 -0.59 -42.78
N PRO A 197 11.58 -0.87 -43.42
CA PRO A 197 10.77 0.16 -44.07
C PRO A 197 10.05 1.07 -43.07
N ILE A 198 9.60 0.55 -41.93
CA ILE A 198 8.77 1.25 -40.97
C ILE A 198 9.52 1.37 -39.65
N GLN A 199 9.95 2.58 -39.34
CA GLN A 199 10.52 2.92 -38.06
C GLN A 199 9.52 3.76 -37.22
N ALA A 200 9.59 3.63 -35.90
CA ALA A 200 8.73 4.38 -35.03
C ALA A 200 9.52 5.34 -34.11
N THR A 201 8.92 6.47 -33.84
CA THR A 201 9.42 7.45 -32.86
C THR A 201 8.69 7.28 -31.52
N GLU A 202 9.42 7.24 -30.42
CA GLU A 202 8.87 7.16 -29.08
C GLU A 202 8.55 8.53 -28.51
N ILE A 203 7.39 8.63 -27.86
CA ILE A 203 7.02 9.72 -26.94
C ILE A 203 6.59 9.08 -25.63
N ASN A 204 7.54 8.96 -24.68
CA ASN A 204 7.22 8.56 -23.33
C ASN A 204 6.91 9.83 -22.51
N ILE A 205 5.66 9.98 -22.06
CA ILE A 205 5.19 11.18 -21.34
C ILE A 205 6.01 11.39 -20.07
N LYS A 206 6.24 10.30 -19.31
CA LYS A 206 7.12 10.32 -18.15
C LYS A 206 7.88 9.01 -18.07
N ALA A 207 9.12 9.07 -18.48
CA ALA A 207 10.01 7.90 -18.42
C ALA A 207 10.33 7.56 -16.95
N THR A 208 10.24 6.27 -16.61
CA THR A 208 10.59 5.72 -15.29
C THR A 208 11.55 4.56 -15.49
N GLN A 209 12.85 4.87 -15.54
CA GLN A 209 13.89 3.88 -15.83
C GLN A 209 14.54 3.30 -14.56
N GLN A 210 14.41 3.99 -13.44
CA GLN A 210 14.99 3.61 -12.15
C GLN A 210 14.46 2.23 -11.68
N GLY A 211 15.36 1.45 -11.08
CA GLY A 211 15.04 0.11 -10.57
C GLY A 211 13.95 0.14 -9.49
N THR A 212 13.91 1.19 -8.69
CA THR A 212 12.96 1.39 -7.58
C THR A 212 11.51 1.61 -8.02
N ARG A 213 11.25 1.85 -9.32
CA ARG A 213 9.89 2.09 -9.86
C ARG A 213 8.88 1.00 -9.51
N VAL A 214 9.34 -0.25 -9.36
CA VAL A 214 8.48 -1.39 -9.00
C VAL A 214 7.95 -1.34 -7.57
N LEU A 215 8.54 -0.48 -6.71
CA LEU A 215 8.16 -0.32 -5.32
C LEU A 215 7.10 0.76 -5.11
N TYR A 216 6.89 1.64 -6.09
CA TYR A 216 6.06 2.84 -5.89
C TYR A 216 4.57 2.55 -5.68
N ASN A 217 4.05 1.51 -6.33
CA ASN A 217 2.67 1.07 -6.19
C ASN A 217 2.50 -0.16 -5.28
N THR A 218 3.55 -0.58 -4.58
CA THR A 218 3.55 -1.77 -3.70
C THR A 218 4.09 -1.43 -2.32
N VAL A 219 5.39 -1.47 -2.14
CA VAL A 219 6.08 -1.26 -0.86
C VAL A 219 5.79 0.14 -0.31
N SER A 220 5.80 1.17 -1.15
CA SER A 220 5.51 2.56 -0.74
C SER A 220 4.07 2.75 -0.24
N MET A 221 3.16 1.84 -0.55
CA MET A 221 1.78 1.86 -0.03
C MET A 221 1.63 1.07 1.26
N VAL A 222 2.37 -0.02 1.44
CA VAL A 222 2.29 -0.90 2.62
C VAL A 222 3.09 -0.34 3.80
N MET A 223 4.31 0.14 3.54
CA MET A 223 5.22 0.57 4.62
C MET A 223 4.66 1.68 5.49
N PRO A 224 3.96 2.71 4.97
CA PRO A 224 3.28 3.67 5.82
C PRO A 224 2.26 3.05 6.79
N ILE A 225 1.51 2.03 6.37
CA ILE A 225 0.54 1.33 7.24
C ILE A 225 1.27 0.62 8.38
N ILE A 226 2.31 -0.14 8.05
CA ILE A 226 3.11 -0.89 9.04
C ILE A 226 3.82 0.07 10.00
N GLN A 227 4.35 1.18 9.50
CA GLN A 227 4.99 2.20 10.33
C GLN A 227 4.01 2.81 11.36
N GLN A 228 2.77 3.08 10.96
CA GLN A 228 1.74 3.57 11.89
C GLN A 228 1.41 2.52 12.95
N PHE A 229 1.35 1.26 12.59
CA PHE A 229 1.10 0.18 13.54
C PHE A 229 2.19 0.10 14.62
N PHE A 230 3.46 0.07 14.25
CA PHE A 230 4.55 0.02 15.23
C PHE A 230 4.59 1.25 16.14
N PHE A 231 4.42 2.44 15.55
CA PHE A 231 4.37 3.66 16.37
C PHE A 231 3.17 3.68 17.32
N MET A 232 2.02 3.19 16.87
CA MET A 232 0.83 3.10 17.69
C MET A 232 1.02 2.16 18.89
N MET A 233 1.69 1.03 18.68
CA MET A 233 2.05 0.12 19.77
C MET A 233 2.95 0.80 20.81
N ALA A 234 4.00 1.51 20.34
CA ALA A 234 4.87 2.28 21.22
C ALA A 234 4.10 3.39 21.97
N LEU A 235 3.26 4.18 21.28
CA LEU A 235 2.48 5.26 21.86
C LEU A 235 1.49 4.76 22.91
N ASN A 236 0.84 3.62 22.65
CA ASN A 236 -0.06 3.00 23.62
C ASN A 236 0.69 2.48 24.86
N GLY A 237 1.84 1.85 24.67
CA GLY A 237 2.69 1.40 25.78
C GLY A 237 3.20 2.55 26.65
N ILE A 238 3.69 3.62 26.02
CA ILE A 238 4.13 4.85 26.73
C ILE A 238 2.93 5.47 27.48
N SER A 239 1.79 5.63 26.81
CA SER A 239 0.60 6.22 27.44
C SER A 239 0.12 5.42 28.65
N ALA A 240 0.19 4.10 28.59
CA ALA A 240 -0.14 3.22 29.71
C ALA A 240 0.89 3.35 30.86
N SER A 241 2.20 3.36 30.54
CA SER A 241 3.27 3.48 31.53
C SER A 241 3.21 4.78 32.34
N PHE A 242 2.82 5.89 31.69
CA PHE A 242 2.64 7.19 32.35
C PHE A 242 1.24 7.41 32.93
N HIS A 243 0.35 6.40 32.85
CA HIS A 243 -1.04 6.49 33.30
C HIS A 243 -1.82 7.67 32.66
N LEU A 244 -1.53 7.98 31.39
CA LEU A 244 -2.15 9.13 30.72
C LEU A 244 -3.66 8.97 30.57
N TYR A 245 -4.14 7.73 30.38
CA TYR A 245 -5.56 7.44 30.17
C TYR A 245 -6.43 7.70 31.42
N THR A 246 -5.84 7.62 32.61
CA THR A 246 -6.51 7.84 33.89
C THR A 246 -6.24 9.22 34.47
N LYS A 247 -5.01 9.76 34.30
CA LYS A 247 -4.61 11.07 34.80
C LYS A 247 -5.11 12.24 33.94
N LEU A 248 -5.23 12.06 32.66
CA LEU A 248 -5.73 13.09 31.75
C LEU A 248 -7.17 12.78 31.33
N GLY A 249 -8.02 13.81 31.34
CA GLY A 249 -9.38 13.67 30.81
C GLY A 249 -9.37 13.32 29.32
N PRO A 250 -10.43 12.66 28.79
CA PRO A 250 -10.46 12.16 27.41
C PRO A 250 -10.17 13.24 26.37
N ASN A 251 -10.65 14.47 26.58
CA ASN A 251 -10.44 15.58 25.62
C ASN A 251 -8.97 16.02 25.55
N LYS A 252 -8.30 16.17 26.71
CA LYS A 252 -6.88 16.56 26.77
C LYS A 252 -5.99 15.46 26.20
N ASN A 253 -6.30 14.21 26.51
CA ASN A 253 -5.59 13.05 25.98
C ASN A 253 -5.78 12.92 24.45
N GLY A 254 -7.02 13.13 23.97
CA GLY A 254 -7.32 13.15 22.54
C GLY A 254 -6.56 14.27 21.79
N LEU A 255 -6.51 15.48 22.37
CA LEU A 255 -5.76 16.59 21.78
C LEU A 255 -4.25 16.32 21.75
N LEU A 256 -3.67 15.83 22.85
CA LEU A 256 -2.26 15.44 22.89
C LEU A 256 -1.95 14.41 21.80
N ARG A 257 -2.80 13.39 21.68
CA ARG A 257 -2.62 12.33 20.71
C ARG A 257 -2.77 12.83 19.27
N LEU A 258 -3.69 13.76 19.02
CA LEU A 258 -3.82 14.42 17.72
C LEU A 258 -2.55 15.22 17.36
N CYS A 259 -2.02 16.01 18.29
CA CYS A 259 -0.77 16.75 18.04
C CYS A 259 0.41 15.81 17.74
N VAL A 260 0.55 14.73 18.53
CA VAL A 260 1.59 13.70 18.31
C VAL A 260 1.41 13.03 16.96
N SER A 261 0.16 12.68 16.58
CA SER A 261 -0.12 12.03 15.29
C SER A 261 0.26 12.91 14.10
N LEU A 262 -0.15 14.18 14.13
CA LEU A 262 0.17 15.14 13.07
C LEU A 262 1.69 15.32 12.91
N ALA A 263 2.40 15.53 14.02
CA ALA A 263 3.86 15.70 14.00
C ALA A 263 4.58 14.44 13.51
N TYR A 264 4.21 13.27 14.04
CA TYR A 264 4.84 12.01 13.68
C TYR A 264 4.62 11.64 12.20
N THR A 265 3.37 11.75 11.73
CA THR A 265 3.05 11.43 10.34
C THR A 265 3.66 12.42 9.36
N PHE A 266 3.79 13.70 9.74
CA PHE A 266 4.46 14.73 8.94
C PHE A 266 5.94 14.41 8.71
N ILE A 267 6.66 14.04 9.78
CA ILE A 267 8.07 13.65 9.69
C ILE A 267 8.21 12.31 8.97
N GLY A 268 7.35 11.34 9.30
CA GLY A 268 7.36 10.02 8.67
C GLY A 268 7.11 10.07 7.16
N SER A 269 6.19 10.93 6.72
CA SER A 269 5.91 11.13 5.29
C SER A 269 7.07 11.83 4.57
N LEU A 270 7.78 12.74 5.26
CA LEU A 270 9.00 13.34 4.72
C LEU A 270 10.08 12.27 4.49
N CYS A 271 10.24 11.32 5.41
CA CYS A 271 11.15 10.19 5.22
C CYS A 271 10.74 9.33 4.01
N MET A 272 9.44 9.01 3.88
CA MET A 272 8.93 8.21 2.76
C MET A 272 9.13 8.92 1.40
N ALA A 273 8.78 10.20 1.30
CA ALA A 273 9.05 10.99 0.11
C ALA A 273 10.57 11.11 -0.15
N GLY A 274 11.35 11.22 0.94
CA GLY A 274 12.81 11.27 0.92
C GLY A 274 13.44 10.01 0.32
N TYR A 275 12.93 8.81 0.64
CA TYR A 275 13.42 7.57 0.01
C TYR A 275 13.14 7.55 -1.49
N ILE A 276 11.93 7.89 -1.91
CA ILE A 276 11.59 8.00 -3.34
C ILE A 276 12.53 8.99 -4.04
N TRP A 277 12.79 10.12 -3.40
CA TRP A 277 13.67 11.16 -3.93
C TRP A 277 15.15 10.75 -3.96
N ALA A 278 15.66 10.13 -2.90
CA ALA A 278 17.06 9.73 -2.79
C ALA A 278 17.43 8.64 -3.81
N TYR A 279 16.52 7.71 -4.08
CA TYR A 279 16.73 6.61 -5.01
C TYR A 279 16.09 6.82 -6.39
N ARG A 280 15.85 8.08 -6.78
CA ARG A 280 15.25 8.40 -8.08
C ARG A 280 16.18 8.23 -9.28
N GLU A 281 17.49 8.06 -9.04
CA GLU A 281 18.49 7.98 -10.10
C GLU A 281 18.38 9.20 -11.06
N SER A 282 18.27 8.95 -12.36
CA SER A 282 18.10 9.96 -13.42
C SER A 282 16.63 10.35 -13.68
N TRP A 283 15.70 9.93 -12.82
CA TRP A 283 14.29 10.25 -12.99
C TRP A 283 14.05 11.76 -12.87
N ASP A 284 13.49 12.35 -13.92
CA ASP A 284 13.24 13.78 -14.03
C ASP A 284 12.01 14.16 -13.19
N VAL A 285 12.24 14.41 -11.90
CA VAL A 285 11.26 14.93 -10.93
C VAL A 285 11.82 16.17 -10.25
N ASN A 286 11.00 17.19 -10.10
CA ASN A 286 11.39 18.49 -9.56
C ASN A 286 10.97 18.65 -8.08
N SER A 287 11.43 19.74 -7.43
CA SER A 287 11.16 20.03 -6.02
C SER A 287 9.67 20.23 -5.71
N ASN A 288 8.88 20.75 -6.66
CA ASN A 288 7.44 20.91 -6.47
C ASN A 288 6.75 19.55 -6.42
N GLN A 289 7.15 18.61 -7.31
CA GLN A 289 6.65 17.24 -7.30
C GLN A 289 7.02 16.51 -6.01
N PHE A 290 8.23 16.76 -5.48
CA PHE A 290 8.63 16.25 -4.17
C PHE A 290 7.69 16.75 -3.06
N THR A 291 7.47 18.06 -2.98
CA THR A 291 6.63 18.66 -1.94
C THR A 291 5.19 18.19 -2.02
N LEU A 292 4.62 18.13 -3.23
CA LEU A 292 3.26 17.61 -3.44
C LEU A 292 3.14 16.13 -3.08
N SER A 293 4.15 15.31 -3.43
CA SER A 293 4.20 13.90 -3.04
C SER A 293 4.28 13.75 -1.52
N TRP A 294 5.13 14.54 -0.86
CA TRP A 294 5.24 14.57 0.60
C TRP A 294 3.92 14.88 1.28
N MET A 295 3.21 15.95 0.85
CA MET A 295 1.92 16.32 1.43
C MET A 295 0.83 15.27 1.19
N SER A 296 0.81 14.64 0.02
CA SER A 296 -0.13 13.57 -0.29
C SER A 296 0.13 12.32 0.56
N ILE A 297 1.39 11.93 0.74
CA ILE A 297 1.81 10.84 1.60
C ILE A 297 1.49 11.17 3.07
N TRP A 298 1.65 12.43 3.50
CA TRP A 298 1.28 12.86 4.84
C TRP A 298 -0.20 12.64 5.15
N LEU A 299 -1.09 13.08 4.26
CA LEU A 299 -2.53 12.82 4.41
C LEU A 299 -2.82 11.32 4.53
N TYR A 300 -2.22 10.51 3.68
CA TYR A 300 -2.38 9.06 3.70
C TYR A 300 -1.86 8.42 5.00
N MET A 301 -0.69 8.83 5.47
CA MET A 301 -0.12 8.33 6.72
C MET A 301 -0.99 8.71 7.92
N HIS A 302 -1.54 9.93 7.93
CA HIS A 302 -2.43 10.37 9.00
C HIS A 302 -3.76 9.61 8.97
N ILE A 303 -4.34 9.33 7.80
CA ILE A 303 -5.52 8.45 7.67
C ILE A 303 -5.22 7.08 8.31
N ASN A 304 -4.10 6.45 7.94
CA ASN A 304 -3.73 5.15 8.48
C ASN A 304 -3.44 5.19 9.99
N PHE A 305 -2.83 6.28 10.49
CA PHE A 305 -2.67 6.49 11.93
C PHE A 305 -4.02 6.47 12.64
N LEU A 306 -4.99 7.23 12.15
CA LEU A 306 -6.34 7.31 12.75
C LEU A 306 -7.06 5.96 12.70
N ILE A 307 -6.96 5.23 11.59
CA ILE A 307 -7.55 3.88 11.45
C ILE A 307 -6.93 2.94 12.49
N VAL A 308 -5.60 2.90 12.61
CA VAL A 308 -4.92 2.04 13.58
C VAL A 308 -5.25 2.48 15.01
N ASP A 309 -5.38 3.78 15.28
CA ASP A 309 -5.78 4.31 16.58
C ASP A 309 -7.19 3.84 16.98
N ILE A 310 -8.13 3.89 16.05
CA ILE A 310 -9.49 3.37 16.26
C ILE A 310 -9.46 1.86 16.53
N LEU A 311 -8.74 1.10 15.70
CA LEU A 311 -8.64 -0.35 15.87
C LEU A 311 -8.07 -0.73 17.24
N THR A 312 -7.02 -0.05 17.72
CA THR A 312 -6.41 -0.31 19.03
C THR A 312 -7.30 0.05 20.23
N ALA A 313 -8.38 0.81 20.03
CA ALA A 313 -9.33 1.12 21.08
C ALA A 313 -10.37 0.02 21.30
N PHE A 314 -10.74 -0.71 20.24
CA PHE A 314 -11.84 -1.68 20.26
C PHE A 314 -11.37 -3.12 20.12
N ILE A 315 -10.23 -3.36 19.49
CA ILE A 315 -9.72 -4.72 19.24
C ILE A 315 -8.68 -5.08 20.28
N PRO A 316 -8.80 -6.24 20.95
CA PRO A 316 -7.78 -6.76 21.86
C PRO A 316 -6.43 -6.87 21.14
N LEU A 317 -5.36 -6.54 21.88
CA LEU A 317 -3.99 -6.44 21.36
C LEU A 317 -3.53 -7.70 20.59
N GLN A 318 -3.94 -8.86 21.05
CA GLN A 318 -3.61 -10.16 20.44
C GLN A 318 -4.17 -10.36 19.02
N PHE A 319 -5.28 -9.68 18.67
CA PHE A 319 -5.90 -9.77 17.34
C PHE A 319 -5.53 -8.61 16.41
N LEU A 320 -4.92 -7.57 16.96
CA LEU A 320 -4.59 -6.37 16.20
C LEU A 320 -3.64 -6.63 15.01
N PRO A 321 -2.55 -7.45 15.14
CA PRO A 321 -1.68 -7.74 14.01
C PRO A 321 -2.42 -8.37 12.82
N PHE A 322 -3.44 -9.19 13.08
CA PHE A 322 -4.25 -9.84 12.03
C PHE A 322 -5.09 -8.81 11.27
N CYS A 323 -5.69 -7.86 11.98
CA CYS A 323 -6.46 -6.77 11.37
C CYS A 323 -5.57 -5.86 10.53
N ILE A 324 -4.38 -5.53 11.04
CA ILE A 324 -3.41 -4.68 10.31
C ILE A 324 -2.85 -5.40 9.08
N LEU A 325 -2.53 -6.69 9.20
CA LEU A 325 -2.11 -7.48 8.04
C LEU A 325 -3.18 -7.48 6.95
N THR A 326 -4.43 -7.74 7.32
CA THR A 326 -5.55 -7.72 6.37
C THR A 326 -5.73 -6.34 5.75
N TRP A 327 -5.69 -5.27 6.55
CA TRP A 327 -5.76 -3.90 6.07
C TRP A 327 -4.63 -3.57 5.09
N ALA A 328 -3.39 -3.97 5.38
CA ALA A 328 -2.26 -3.78 4.49
C ALA A 328 -2.43 -4.56 3.16
N ILE A 329 -2.86 -5.82 3.23
CA ILE A 329 -3.07 -6.66 2.04
C ILE A 329 -4.15 -6.11 1.13
N ILE A 330 -5.31 -5.71 1.64
CA ILE A 330 -6.37 -5.16 0.79
C ILE A 330 -5.98 -3.82 0.17
N ASN A 331 -5.23 -3.00 0.89
CA ASN A 331 -4.73 -1.73 0.38
C ASN A 331 -3.69 -1.93 -0.73
N VAL A 332 -2.68 -2.77 -0.55
CA VAL A 332 -1.70 -3.03 -1.61
C VAL A 332 -2.33 -3.73 -2.81
N ALA A 333 -3.27 -4.65 -2.58
CA ALA A 333 -3.99 -5.33 -3.65
C ALA A 333 -4.75 -4.35 -4.57
N SER A 334 -5.13 -3.17 -4.05
CA SER A 334 -5.79 -2.12 -4.84
C SER A 334 -4.83 -1.29 -5.70
N THR A 335 -3.52 -1.42 -5.49
CA THR A 335 -2.50 -0.60 -6.18
C THR A 335 -1.52 -1.43 -7.01
N ILE A 336 -1.49 -2.75 -6.82
CA ILE A 336 -0.51 -3.62 -7.47
C ILE A 336 -0.73 -3.72 -8.97
N SER A 337 -2.00 -3.71 -9.40
CA SER A 337 -2.41 -3.78 -10.81
C SER A 337 -3.59 -2.85 -11.10
N PRO A 338 -3.71 -2.37 -12.34
CA PRO A 338 -4.89 -1.60 -12.76
C PRO A 338 -6.17 -2.43 -12.65
N PHE A 339 -7.26 -1.81 -12.18
CA PHE A 339 -8.55 -2.51 -12.03
C PHE A 339 -9.22 -2.90 -13.35
N GLU A 340 -8.78 -2.32 -14.47
CA GLU A 340 -9.25 -2.68 -15.80
C GLU A 340 -8.97 -4.16 -16.13
N ILE A 341 -7.84 -4.68 -15.66
CA ILE A 341 -7.42 -6.07 -15.88
C ILE A 341 -7.67 -6.98 -14.68
N SER A 342 -8.11 -6.43 -13.55
CA SER A 342 -8.51 -7.22 -12.38
C SER A 342 -9.93 -7.76 -12.54
N PRO A 343 -10.28 -8.92 -11.92
CA PRO A 343 -11.66 -9.37 -11.89
C PRO A 343 -12.59 -8.33 -11.26
N GLY A 344 -13.83 -8.24 -11.75
CA GLY A 344 -14.78 -7.20 -11.34
C GLY A 344 -15.07 -7.11 -9.84
N PHE A 345 -14.90 -8.22 -9.11
CA PHE A 345 -15.01 -8.26 -7.65
C PHE A 345 -14.10 -7.25 -6.94
N TYR A 346 -12.90 -6.98 -7.46
CA TYR A 346 -11.90 -6.11 -6.79
C TYR A 346 -12.15 -4.61 -7.01
N ARG A 347 -13.12 -4.21 -7.83
CA ARG A 347 -13.39 -2.80 -8.14
C ARG A 347 -13.79 -1.96 -6.93
N TRP A 348 -14.27 -2.57 -5.83
CA TRP A 348 -14.50 -1.84 -4.59
C TRP A 348 -13.22 -1.20 -4.02
N GLY A 349 -12.06 -1.68 -4.44
CA GLY A 349 -10.74 -1.09 -4.12
C GLY A 349 -10.57 0.36 -4.54
N TYR A 350 -11.41 0.89 -5.46
CA TYR A 350 -11.49 2.32 -5.74
C TYR A 350 -11.86 3.16 -4.49
N ALA A 351 -12.47 2.57 -3.48
CA ALA A 351 -12.77 3.26 -2.23
C ALA A 351 -11.59 3.28 -1.24
N LEU A 352 -10.49 2.58 -1.52
CA LEU A 352 -9.37 2.43 -0.60
C LEU A 352 -8.38 3.58 -0.69
N PRO A 353 -7.86 4.07 0.45
CA PRO A 353 -6.98 5.24 0.48
C PRO A 353 -5.65 5.03 -0.25
N SER A 354 -5.11 3.79 -0.29
CA SER A 354 -3.87 3.50 -1.02
C SER A 354 -4.04 3.66 -2.52
N HIS A 355 -5.15 3.18 -3.08
CA HIS A 355 -5.44 3.34 -4.50
C HIS A 355 -5.47 4.82 -4.88
N GLU A 356 -6.19 5.62 -4.12
CA GLU A 356 -6.36 7.04 -4.43
C GLU A 356 -5.06 7.83 -4.20
N LEU A 357 -4.27 7.50 -3.17
CA LEU A 357 -2.93 8.07 -3.03
C LEU A 357 -2.09 7.79 -4.27
N TYR A 358 -2.08 6.53 -4.76
CA TYR A 358 -1.28 6.18 -5.91
C TYR A 358 -1.70 6.95 -7.17
N GLN A 359 -3.00 7.15 -7.40
CA GLN A 359 -3.49 7.99 -8.50
C GLN A 359 -3.01 9.44 -8.39
N VAL A 360 -3.04 10.01 -7.19
CA VAL A 360 -2.51 11.36 -6.93
C VAL A 360 -1.01 11.43 -7.22
N LEU A 361 -0.24 10.44 -6.80
CA LEU A 361 1.21 10.38 -7.04
C LEU A 361 1.54 10.26 -8.53
N VAL A 362 0.83 9.41 -9.28
CA VAL A 362 1.00 9.29 -10.75
C VAL A 362 0.76 10.63 -11.43
N GLN A 363 -0.29 11.36 -11.05
CA GLN A 363 -0.57 12.69 -11.59
C GLN A 363 0.54 13.70 -11.27
N ILE A 364 1.03 13.72 -10.02
CA ILE A 364 2.12 14.61 -9.62
C ILE A 364 3.38 14.29 -10.45
N TRP A 365 3.76 13.03 -10.54
CA TRP A 365 4.99 12.62 -11.21
C TRP A 365 4.94 12.79 -12.73
N SER A 366 3.78 12.70 -13.35
CA SER A 366 3.59 12.90 -14.80
C SER A 366 3.17 14.32 -15.19
N ASP A 367 3.52 15.31 -14.36
CA ASP A 367 3.28 16.75 -14.62
C ASP A 367 1.81 17.08 -14.93
N GLY A 368 0.88 16.46 -14.18
CA GLY A 368 -0.56 16.73 -14.29
C GLY A 368 -1.32 15.77 -15.21
N CYS A 369 -0.62 14.78 -15.80
CA CYS A 369 -1.31 13.71 -16.54
C CYS A 369 -2.07 12.78 -15.59
N GLU A 370 -3.02 12.00 -16.12
CA GLU A 370 -3.86 11.08 -15.34
C GLU A 370 -4.69 11.80 -14.25
N ASN A 371 -5.37 12.88 -14.64
CA ASN A 371 -6.08 13.72 -13.68
C ASN A 371 -7.28 13.01 -13.06
N GLN A 372 -7.06 12.37 -11.92
CA GLN A 372 -8.06 11.69 -11.09
C GLN A 372 -8.35 12.43 -9.77
N LEU A 373 -7.86 13.68 -9.58
CA LEU A 373 -8.00 14.41 -8.31
C LEU A 373 -9.46 14.61 -7.91
N HIS A 374 -10.35 14.78 -8.89
CA HIS A 374 -11.79 14.96 -8.66
C HIS A 374 -12.44 13.76 -7.94
N ARG A 375 -11.83 12.57 -8.01
CA ARG A 375 -12.24 11.36 -7.29
C ARG A 375 -11.33 11.09 -6.10
N ALA A 376 -10.02 11.13 -6.30
CA ALA A 376 -9.03 10.71 -5.32
C ALA A 376 -9.07 11.56 -4.04
N LEU A 377 -9.07 12.88 -4.17
CA LEU A 377 -9.07 13.76 -3.00
C LEU A 377 -10.36 13.66 -2.17
N PRO A 378 -11.59 13.69 -2.75
CA PRO A 378 -12.80 13.48 -1.97
C PRO A 378 -12.82 12.16 -1.20
N ILE A 379 -12.33 11.05 -1.80
CA ILE A 379 -12.27 9.76 -1.12
C ILE A 379 -11.28 9.80 0.05
N MET A 380 -10.06 10.33 -0.16
CA MET A 380 -9.07 10.44 0.90
C MET A 380 -9.55 11.36 2.03
N PHE A 381 -10.12 12.51 1.73
CA PHE A 381 -10.69 13.42 2.74
C PHE A 381 -11.90 12.80 3.44
N SER A 382 -12.72 12.01 2.77
CA SER A 382 -13.84 11.30 3.39
C SER A 382 -13.35 10.30 4.44
N TRP A 383 -12.31 9.53 4.15
CA TRP A 383 -11.65 8.67 5.13
C TRP A 383 -11.10 9.46 6.30
N TRP A 384 -10.40 10.57 6.01
CA TRP A 384 -9.81 11.42 7.04
C TRP A 384 -10.85 12.01 7.98
N ILE A 385 -11.91 12.62 7.45
CA ILE A 385 -13.00 13.24 8.24
C ILE A 385 -13.76 12.17 9.04
N ALA A 386 -14.11 11.04 8.42
CA ALA A 386 -14.80 9.96 9.10
C ALA A 386 -13.98 9.42 10.30
N CYS A 387 -12.69 9.19 10.10
CA CYS A 387 -11.81 8.75 11.18
C CYS A 387 -11.68 9.81 12.29
N LEU A 388 -11.53 11.09 11.94
CA LEU A 388 -11.48 12.19 12.92
C LEU A 388 -12.77 12.28 13.75
N ALA A 389 -13.92 11.99 13.16
CA ALA A 389 -15.19 11.95 13.88
C ALA A 389 -15.30 10.76 14.85
N ILE A 390 -14.66 9.62 14.51
CA ILE A 390 -14.71 8.38 15.34
C ILE A 390 -13.68 8.42 16.48
N VAL A 391 -12.50 9.03 16.28
CA VAL A 391 -11.40 9.06 17.26
C VAL A 391 -11.81 9.57 18.65
N PRO A 392 -12.64 10.62 18.82
CA PRO A 392 -13.10 11.04 20.15
C PRO A 392 -13.87 9.96 20.91
N PHE A 393 -14.66 9.15 20.22
CA PHE A 393 -15.39 8.02 20.83
C PHE A 393 -14.42 6.90 21.22
N ALA A 394 -13.47 6.57 20.35
CA ALA A 394 -12.41 5.61 20.63
C ALA A 394 -11.58 6.03 21.86
N MET A 395 -11.25 7.32 21.98
CA MET A 395 -10.51 7.86 23.12
C MET A 395 -11.33 7.77 24.43
N ARG A 396 -12.62 8.12 24.39
CA ARG A 396 -13.50 7.99 25.54
C ARG A 396 -13.59 6.53 26.01
N HIS A 397 -13.80 5.61 25.07
CA HIS A 397 -13.84 4.17 25.35
C HIS A 397 -12.54 3.69 26.02
N ARG A 398 -11.39 4.07 25.49
CA ARG A 398 -10.07 3.71 26.02
C ARG A 398 -9.85 4.24 27.44
N CYS A 399 -10.20 5.51 27.70
CA CYS A 399 -10.09 6.09 29.03
C CYS A 399 -11.03 5.40 30.04
N GLN A 400 -12.27 5.10 29.65
CA GLN A 400 -13.21 4.38 30.49
C GLN A 400 -12.75 2.97 30.84
N THR A 401 -12.23 2.25 29.87
CA THR A 401 -11.69 0.90 30.06
C THR A 401 -10.47 0.93 31.00
N ALA A 402 -9.58 1.92 30.84
CA ALA A 402 -8.42 2.07 31.71
C ALA A 402 -8.81 2.42 33.16
N LEU A 403 -9.78 3.32 33.35
CA LEU A 403 -10.32 3.66 34.68
C LEU A 403 -11.00 2.47 35.37
N ALA A 404 -11.80 1.71 34.61
CA ALA A 404 -12.45 0.51 35.14
C ALA A 404 -11.42 -0.57 35.54
N ALA A 405 -10.33 -0.73 34.78
CA ALA A 405 -9.24 -1.64 35.14
C ALA A 405 -8.50 -1.21 36.40
N GLU A 406 -8.22 0.10 36.59
CA GLU A 406 -7.62 0.63 37.82
C GLU A 406 -8.54 0.45 39.04
N GLN A 407 -9.83 0.73 38.90
CA GLN A 407 -10.83 0.53 39.96
C GLN A 407 -10.94 -0.95 40.36
N ALA A 408 -10.92 -1.86 39.39
CA ALA A 408 -10.93 -3.29 39.69
C ALA A 408 -9.65 -3.77 40.39
N ALA A 409 -8.51 -3.14 40.11
CA ALA A 409 -7.25 -3.43 40.79
C ALA A 409 -7.15 -2.85 42.19
N SER A 410 -7.88 -1.74 42.47
CA SER A 410 -7.94 -1.05 43.77
C SER A 410 -9.17 -1.41 44.61
N GLY A 411 -9.97 -2.40 44.21
CA GLY A 411 -11.17 -2.87 44.91
C GLY A 411 -10.87 -3.35 46.35
N PRO A 412 -11.84 -3.33 47.28
CA PRO A 412 -11.62 -3.30 48.70
C PRO A 412 -10.81 -4.51 49.18
N ILE A 413 -9.70 -4.23 49.86
CA ILE A 413 -9.14 -5.15 50.86
C ILE A 413 -10.27 -5.29 51.87
N ALA A 414 -10.97 -6.42 51.84
CA ALA A 414 -11.96 -6.74 52.85
C ALA A 414 -11.30 -6.56 54.20
N ASP A 415 -11.76 -5.56 54.96
CA ASP A 415 -11.43 -5.39 56.36
C ASP A 415 -11.91 -6.63 57.12
N ASP A 416 -11.01 -7.59 57.28
CA ASP A 416 -11.21 -8.70 58.23
C ASP A 416 -10.84 -8.21 59.65
N LYS A 417 -11.62 -7.20 60.10
CA LYS A 417 -11.64 -6.74 61.48
C LYS A 417 -13.07 -6.73 61.95
N THR A 418 -13.58 -7.87 62.35
CA THR A 418 -14.60 -7.94 63.41
C THR A 418 -14.71 -9.41 63.84
N THR A 419 -14.11 -9.73 64.93
CA THR A 419 -14.66 -10.45 66.08
C THR A 419 -13.52 -11.03 66.93
N ALA A 420 -13.10 -10.31 67.92
CA ALA A 420 -12.52 -10.91 69.11
C ALA A 420 -13.15 -10.21 70.30
N SER A 421 -14.21 -10.82 70.78
CA SER A 421 -14.77 -10.48 72.07
C SER A 421 -13.92 -11.11 73.23
N GLN A 422 -13.59 -10.27 74.20
CA GLN A 422 -13.50 -10.46 75.61
C GLN A 422 -13.04 -11.84 76.17
N GLY A 423 -12.05 -11.74 77.04
CA GLY A 423 -11.85 -12.70 78.09
C GLY A 423 -10.46 -12.73 78.72
N GLY A 424 -10.27 -12.01 79.88
CA GLY A 424 -9.46 -12.51 81.00
C GLY A 424 -7.99 -12.04 81.09
N SER A 425 -7.84 -11.12 82.05
CA SER A 425 -6.66 -10.69 82.80
C SER A 425 -5.66 -11.78 83.15
N THR A 426 -4.37 -11.48 83.16
CA THR A 426 -3.48 -11.39 84.33
C THR A 426 -2.03 -11.07 83.92
N ASP A 427 -1.42 -10.26 84.79
CA ASP A 427 -0.09 -9.72 84.83
C ASP A 427 1.09 -10.68 84.54
N ARG A 428 2.15 -10.19 83.96
CA ARG A 428 3.49 -10.08 84.55
C ARG A 428 4.55 -9.46 83.60
N GLU A 429 5.26 -8.53 84.22
CA GLU A 429 6.48 -7.87 83.85
C GLU A 429 7.59 -8.78 83.21
N ALA A 430 8.34 -8.27 82.24
CA ALA A 430 9.79 -8.07 82.24
C ALA A 430 10.34 -7.74 80.89
N THR A 431 11.20 -6.77 80.89
CA THR A 431 11.98 -6.11 79.84
C THR A 431 13.16 -6.99 79.27
N PRO A 432 14.06 -6.42 78.48
CA PRO A 432 14.18 -6.71 77.03
C PRO A 432 15.50 -7.40 76.68
N HIS A 433 15.61 -8.00 75.48
CA HIS A 433 16.91 -8.14 74.82
C HIS A 433 16.74 -8.35 73.33
N SER A 434 17.52 -7.54 72.61
CA SER A 434 17.84 -7.56 71.21
C SER A 434 18.24 -8.90 70.65
N ARG A 435 17.80 -9.25 69.42
CA ARG A 435 18.69 -9.84 68.40
C ARG A 435 17.97 -9.90 67.05
N ALA A 436 18.60 -9.30 66.08
CA ALA A 436 18.30 -9.47 64.69
C ALA A 436 18.46 -10.93 64.24
N SER A 437 17.49 -11.44 63.52
CA SER A 437 17.68 -12.58 62.62
C SER A 437 16.82 -12.40 61.37
N SER A 438 17.49 -12.27 60.31
CA SER A 438 17.02 -12.35 58.91
C SER A 438 16.22 -13.65 58.72
N THR A 439 14.96 -13.53 58.43
CA THR A 439 14.19 -14.65 57.85
C THR A 439 13.66 -14.23 56.51
N ARG A 440 14.22 -14.81 55.47
CA ARG A 440 13.66 -14.81 54.13
C ARG A 440 12.23 -15.32 54.19
N GLY A 441 11.28 -14.44 54.02
CA GLY A 441 9.88 -14.80 53.86
C GLY A 441 9.65 -15.46 52.52
N ILE A 442 9.20 -16.69 52.56
CA ILE A 442 8.63 -17.43 51.41
C ILE A 442 7.37 -16.67 50.99
N VAL A 443 7.38 -16.16 49.75
CA VAL A 443 6.20 -15.50 49.15
C VAL A 443 5.16 -16.57 48.84
N PRO A 444 3.90 -16.48 49.26
CA PRO A 444 2.87 -17.44 48.86
C PRO A 444 2.56 -17.33 47.38
N GLN A 445 2.72 -18.43 46.66
CA GLN A 445 2.20 -18.60 45.30
C GLN A 445 0.68 -18.51 45.32
N GLY A 446 0.10 -17.44 44.77
CA GLY A 446 -1.36 -17.29 44.63
C GLY A 446 -1.86 -15.85 44.56
N GLN A 447 -1.02 -14.89 44.24
CA GLN A 447 -1.47 -13.52 44.03
C GLN A 447 -2.01 -13.32 42.62
N ARG A 448 -3.20 -12.71 42.56
CA ARG A 448 -3.81 -12.14 41.32
C ARG A 448 -2.75 -11.34 40.58
N PRO A 449 -2.80 -11.28 39.24
CA PRO A 449 -1.85 -10.49 38.45
C PRO A 449 -1.88 -9.05 38.98
N THR A 450 -0.78 -8.63 39.57
CA THR A 450 -0.60 -7.25 40.06
C THR A 450 -0.51 -6.34 38.84
N ALA A 451 -0.84 -5.05 39.03
CA ALA A 451 -0.68 -4.03 37.98
C ALA A 451 0.70 -4.08 37.30
N GLU A 452 1.69 -4.60 38.02
CA GLU A 452 3.06 -4.81 37.57
C GLU A 452 3.22 -6.02 36.61
N SER A 453 2.49 -7.11 36.82
CA SER A 453 2.52 -8.27 35.89
C SER A 453 1.77 -7.95 34.60
N ILE A 454 0.68 -7.19 34.65
CA ILE A 454 -0.03 -6.67 33.48
C ILE A 454 0.84 -5.64 32.73
N ARG A 455 1.64 -4.85 33.45
CA ARG A 455 2.61 -3.92 32.90
C ARG A 455 3.75 -4.63 32.18
N LEU A 456 4.28 -5.72 32.74
CA LEU A 456 5.31 -6.54 32.11
C LEU A 456 4.80 -7.28 30.86
N GLU A 457 3.56 -7.74 30.88
CA GLU A 457 2.92 -8.39 29.74
C GLU A 457 2.67 -7.40 28.59
N ASN A 458 2.33 -6.14 28.90
CA ASN A 458 2.20 -5.07 27.91
C ASN A 458 3.56 -4.56 27.40
N LEU A 459 4.64 -4.67 28.16
CA LEU A 459 6.00 -4.31 27.74
C LEU A 459 6.65 -5.37 26.83
N ALA A 460 6.20 -6.63 26.90
CA ALA A 460 6.71 -7.71 26.08
C ALA A 460 6.50 -7.51 24.54
N TYR A 461 5.64 -6.57 24.15
CA TYR A 461 5.30 -6.28 22.75
C TYR A 461 5.73 -4.88 22.27
N GLY A 462 6.50 -4.14 23.05
CA GLY A 462 7.01 -2.81 22.68
C GLY A 462 8.53 -2.71 22.82
N PRO A 463 9.17 -1.68 22.22
CA PRO A 463 10.58 -1.42 22.47
C PRO A 463 10.78 -1.17 23.96
N SER A 464 11.82 -1.80 24.53
CA SER A 464 12.20 -1.68 25.93
C SER A 464 12.62 -0.24 26.23
N TYR A 465 11.74 0.56 26.81
CA TYR A 465 12.10 1.88 27.31
C TYR A 465 12.55 1.73 28.78
N PRO A 466 13.64 2.41 29.21
CA PRO A 466 14.05 2.41 30.60
C PRO A 466 12.93 2.96 31.48
N THR A 467 12.59 2.24 32.54
CA THR A 467 11.56 2.65 33.51
C THR A 467 12.10 3.81 34.33
N PRO A 468 11.43 4.98 34.39
CA PRO A 468 11.86 6.04 35.31
C PRO A 468 11.71 5.53 36.75
N GLY A 469 12.80 5.38 37.47
CA GLY A 469 12.81 5.03 38.88
C GLY A 469 13.66 3.85 39.34
N VAL A 470 14.35 3.16 38.45
CA VAL A 470 15.40 2.19 38.84
C VAL A 470 16.70 2.94 38.92
N ARG A 471 17.25 3.14 40.16
CA ARG A 471 18.60 3.62 40.34
C ARG A 471 19.58 2.64 39.73
N GLN A 472 20.57 3.15 39.01
CA GLN A 472 21.65 2.37 38.36
C GLN A 472 22.71 1.84 39.34
N ASP A 473 22.46 1.85 40.63
CA ASP A 473 23.43 1.49 41.65
C ASP A 473 23.35 0.02 42.12
N GLU A 474 22.56 -0.81 41.45
CA GLU A 474 22.46 -2.26 41.72
C GLU A 474 22.62 -3.09 40.44
N LEU A 475 23.80 -2.97 39.81
CA LEU A 475 24.29 -3.96 38.83
C LEU A 475 25.77 -4.24 39.15
#